data_9b0a40b902bb5d6f224ad0bfb28c29d1
#
_entry.id   9b0a40b902bb5d6f224ad0bfb28c29d1
#
_cell.length_a   1.000
_cell.length_b   1.000
_cell.length_c   1.000
_cell.angle_alpha   90.00
_cell.angle_beta   90.00
_cell.angle_gamma   90.00
#
_symmetry.space_group_name_H-M   'P 1'
#
loop_
_entity.id
_entity.type
_entity.pdbx_description
1 polymer ?
#
loop_
_entity_poly.entity_id
_entity_poly.type
_entity_poly.pdbx_seq_one_letter_code
_entity_poly.pdbx_strand_id
1 'polypeptide(L)'
;MRLRGAQSTDIAVLVVAADDGVMPQTVEAINHAKAAGVEIIVAVNKMDKPEANPARVKEQLSKYELIPADWGGQTEFVDVSAKTGVGMEDLLDTNRLARGLVLEAKLDRGRGPVANVLVQKGTLHVGDFISAGPAFGKVRAMINDKGKNVREAGPSDPVVVLGLSDVPGAGEVIVAHPSNDEAKSYAQTYKAQHKEE
;
A
#
# COMPACT_ATOMS: atom_id res chain seq x y z
N MET A 1 -11.55 -12.99 -12.52
CA MET A 1 -11.12 -13.52 -11.20
C MET A 1 -12.31 -14.21 -10.56
N ARG A 2 -12.20 -15.45 -10.09
CA ARG A 2 -13.33 -16.11 -9.42
C ARG A 2 -13.39 -15.62 -7.96
N LEU A 3 -14.59 -15.46 -7.38
CA LEU A 3 -14.82 -14.98 -6.00
C LEU A 3 -13.91 -15.64 -4.95
N ARG A 4 -13.60 -16.93 -5.10
CA ARG A 4 -12.68 -17.65 -4.19
C ARG A 4 -11.24 -17.15 -4.23
N GLY A 5 -10.76 -16.64 -5.36
CA GLY A 5 -9.40 -16.09 -5.48
C GLY A 5 -9.27 -14.71 -4.85
N ALA A 6 -10.34 -13.92 -4.89
CA ALA A 6 -10.35 -12.58 -4.32
C ALA A 6 -10.36 -12.55 -2.78
N GLN A 7 -10.93 -13.56 -2.13
CA GLN A 7 -10.98 -13.64 -0.67
C GLN A 7 -9.63 -14.02 0.01
N SER A 8 -8.67 -14.49 -0.76
CA SER A 8 -7.32 -14.84 -0.28
C SER A 8 -6.23 -13.93 -0.84
N THR A 9 -6.59 -12.77 -1.38
CA THR A 9 -5.68 -11.86 -2.07
C THR A 9 -5.74 -10.49 -1.42
N ASP A 10 -4.59 -9.92 -1.08
CA ASP A 10 -4.49 -8.60 -0.47
C ASP A 10 -4.52 -7.48 -1.52
N ILE A 11 -4.07 -7.75 -2.73
CA ILE A 11 -3.98 -6.80 -3.85
C ILE A 11 -4.40 -7.48 -5.14
N ALA A 12 -5.19 -6.80 -5.96
CA ALA A 12 -5.50 -7.21 -7.32
C ALA A 12 -4.75 -6.33 -8.32
N VAL A 13 -3.93 -6.93 -9.17
CA VAL A 13 -3.33 -6.24 -10.31
C VAL A 13 -4.25 -6.38 -11.52
N LEU A 14 -4.87 -5.25 -11.91
CA LEU A 14 -5.73 -5.17 -13.07
C LEU A 14 -4.89 -4.83 -14.31
N VAL A 15 -4.70 -5.77 -15.20
CA VAL A 15 -3.94 -5.55 -16.44
C VAL A 15 -4.86 -5.08 -17.54
N VAL A 16 -4.59 -3.89 -18.10
CA VAL A 16 -5.34 -3.29 -19.21
C VAL A 16 -4.39 -2.96 -20.35
N ALA A 17 -4.71 -3.36 -21.55
CA ALA A 17 -3.89 -3.06 -22.71
C ALA A 17 -4.09 -1.61 -23.16
N ALA A 18 -2.99 -0.86 -23.35
CA ALA A 18 -3.00 0.55 -23.71
C ALA A 18 -3.59 0.81 -25.12
N ASP A 19 -3.53 -0.18 -26.01
CA ASP A 19 -4.08 -0.14 -27.37
C ASP A 19 -5.58 -0.47 -27.39
N ASP A 20 -6.03 -1.45 -26.60
CA ASP A 20 -7.42 -1.93 -26.59
C ASP A 20 -8.34 -1.11 -25.66
N GLY A 21 -7.81 -0.65 -24.53
CA GLY A 21 -8.57 0.05 -23.48
C GLY A 21 -9.37 -0.90 -22.58
N VAL A 22 -10.42 -0.37 -21.96
CA VAL A 22 -11.27 -1.13 -21.03
C VAL A 22 -12.25 -2.01 -21.80
N MET A 23 -12.12 -3.32 -21.59
CA MET A 23 -12.97 -4.35 -22.20
C MET A 23 -14.03 -4.86 -21.20
N PRO A 24 -15.11 -5.54 -21.66
CA PRO A 24 -16.13 -6.07 -20.74
C PRO A 24 -15.57 -6.97 -19.64
N GLN A 25 -14.56 -7.77 -19.94
CA GLN A 25 -13.86 -8.63 -18.97
C GLN A 25 -13.10 -7.80 -17.90
N THR A 26 -12.59 -6.63 -18.30
CA THR A 26 -11.95 -5.69 -17.36
C THR A 26 -12.95 -5.16 -16.34
N VAL A 27 -14.16 -4.81 -16.82
CA VAL A 27 -15.25 -4.33 -15.95
C VAL A 27 -15.68 -5.41 -14.96
N GLU A 28 -15.80 -6.65 -15.43
CA GLU A 28 -16.11 -7.80 -14.56
C GLU A 28 -15.04 -7.98 -13.48
N ALA A 29 -13.77 -7.91 -13.85
CA ALA A 29 -12.66 -8.02 -12.90
C ALA A 29 -12.67 -6.89 -11.84
N ILE A 30 -12.96 -5.66 -12.25
CA ILE A 30 -13.12 -4.51 -11.33
C ILE A 30 -14.24 -4.77 -10.32
N ASN A 31 -15.40 -5.20 -10.80
CA ASN A 31 -16.54 -5.47 -9.94
C ASN A 31 -16.25 -6.60 -8.92
N HIS A 32 -15.56 -7.64 -9.35
CA HIS A 32 -15.15 -8.73 -8.45
C HIS A 32 -14.14 -8.27 -7.40
N ALA A 33 -13.15 -7.48 -7.77
CA ALA A 33 -12.16 -6.96 -6.83
C ALA A 33 -12.79 -6.00 -5.82
N LYS A 34 -13.67 -5.10 -6.28
CA LYS A 34 -14.43 -4.18 -5.40
C LYS A 34 -15.35 -4.93 -4.44
N ALA A 35 -16.09 -5.93 -4.93
CA ALA A 35 -16.97 -6.74 -4.10
C ALA A 35 -16.22 -7.54 -3.02
N ALA A 36 -14.95 -7.86 -3.28
CA ALA A 36 -14.07 -8.53 -2.33
C ALA A 36 -13.34 -7.56 -1.38
N GLY A 37 -13.47 -6.24 -1.57
CA GLY A 37 -12.77 -5.23 -0.79
C GLY A 37 -11.25 -5.23 -0.99
N VAL A 38 -10.78 -5.76 -2.13
CA VAL A 38 -9.36 -5.88 -2.44
C VAL A 38 -8.88 -4.60 -3.11
N GLU A 39 -7.71 -4.11 -2.71
CA GLU A 39 -7.09 -2.95 -3.34
C GLU A 39 -6.67 -3.27 -4.78
N ILE A 40 -6.91 -2.33 -5.69
CA ILE A 40 -6.63 -2.50 -7.12
C ILE A 40 -5.46 -1.62 -7.52
N ILE A 41 -4.44 -2.24 -8.14
CA ILE A 41 -3.38 -1.57 -8.88
C ILE A 41 -3.64 -1.80 -10.37
N VAL A 42 -3.54 -0.75 -11.17
CA VAL A 42 -3.74 -0.84 -12.62
C VAL A 42 -2.40 -0.90 -13.33
N ALA A 43 -2.14 -2.00 -14.04
CA ALA A 43 -1.01 -2.14 -14.95
C ALA A 43 -1.47 -1.86 -16.38
N VAL A 44 -1.08 -0.70 -16.92
CA VAL A 44 -1.36 -0.32 -18.30
C VAL A 44 -0.30 -0.96 -19.20
N ASN A 45 -0.64 -2.09 -19.80
CA ASN A 45 0.30 -2.93 -20.56
C ASN A 45 0.35 -2.58 -22.04
N LYS A 46 1.34 -3.12 -22.75
CA LYS A 46 1.63 -2.90 -24.16
C LYS A 46 2.08 -1.46 -24.48
N MET A 47 2.79 -0.82 -23.59
CA MET A 47 3.33 0.53 -23.79
C MET A 47 4.37 0.60 -24.93
N ASP A 48 4.87 -0.54 -25.38
CA ASP A 48 5.76 -0.68 -26.54
C ASP A 48 5.08 -0.49 -27.90
N LYS A 49 3.73 -0.43 -27.92
CA LYS A 49 2.99 -0.27 -29.17
C LYS A 49 2.81 1.21 -29.54
N PRO A 50 2.89 1.54 -30.88
CA PRO A 50 2.67 2.93 -31.33
C PRO A 50 1.29 3.47 -31.03
N GLU A 51 0.27 2.59 -30.95
CA GLU A 51 -1.13 2.94 -30.66
C GLU A 51 -1.43 3.02 -29.16
N ALA A 52 -0.43 2.82 -28.30
CA ALA A 52 -0.60 2.87 -26.85
C ALA A 52 -1.11 4.24 -26.39
N ASN A 53 -2.24 4.26 -25.70
CA ASN A 53 -2.85 5.47 -25.18
C ASN A 53 -3.23 5.30 -23.70
N PRO A 54 -2.27 5.50 -22.78
CA PRO A 54 -2.52 5.35 -21.35
C PRO A 54 -3.52 6.38 -20.81
N ALA A 55 -3.56 7.59 -21.37
CA ALA A 55 -4.50 8.63 -20.96
C ALA A 55 -5.96 8.20 -21.19
N ARG A 56 -6.24 7.57 -22.34
CA ARG A 56 -7.56 7.00 -22.64
C ARG A 56 -7.95 5.91 -21.65
N VAL A 57 -7.01 5.05 -21.26
CA VAL A 57 -7.25 3.98 -20.27
C VAL A 57 -7.57 4.58 -18.91
N LYS A 58 -6.81 5.59 -18.46
CA LYS A 58 -7.05 6.31 -17.20
C LYS A 58 -8.44 6.97 -17.19
N GLU A 59 -8.84 7.63 -18.27
CA GLU A 59 -10.17 8.22 -18.42
C GLU A 59 -11.30 7.19 -18.38
N GLN A 60 -11.13 6.06 -19.06
CA GLN A 60 -12.13 4.99 -19.06
C GLN A 60 -12.29 4.36 -17.68
N LEU A 61 -11.19 4.12 -16.96
CA LEU A 61 -11.20 3.50 -15.63
C LEU A 61 -11.72 4.45 -14.55
N SER A 62 -11.56 5.76 -14.72
CA SER A 62 -12.12 6.76 -13.80
C SER A 62 -13.66 6.68 -13.73
N LYS A 63 -14.35 6.23 -14.79
CA LYS A 63 -15.79 5.96 -14.79
C LYS A 63 -16.20 4.83 -13.84
N TYR A 64 -15.25 3.99 -13.47
CA TYR A 64 -15.41 2.91 -12.51
C TYR A 64 -14.78 3.23 -11.15
N GLU A 65 -14.61 4.53 -10.83
CA GLU A 65 -14.02 5.02 -9.57
C GLU A 65 -12.56 4.59 -9.34
N LEU A 66 -11.87 4.14 -10.38
CA LEU A 66 -10.44 3.92 -10.36
C LEU A 66 -9.76 5.19 -10.87
N ILE A 67 -9.61 6.16 -9.98
CA ILE A 67 -9.07 7.49 -10.29
C ILE A 67 -7.57 7.47 -10.01
N PRO A 68 -6.71 7.83 -10.98
CA PRO A 68 -5.27 7.92 -10.79
C PRO A 68 -4.88 8.87 -9.66
N ALA A 69 -3.79 8.59 -8.97
CA ALA A 69 -3.23 9.47 -7.95
C ALA A 69 -2.87 10.86 -8.51
N ASP A 70 -2.39 10.93 -9.76
CA ASP A 70 -2.09 12.17 -10.49
C ASP A 70 -3.32 13.06 -10.69
N TRP A 71 -4.53 12.49 -10.63
CA TRP A 71 -5.81 13.20 -10.77
C TRP A 71 -6.53 13.38 -9.44
N GLY A 72 -5.81 13.16 -8.33
CA GLY A 72 -6.35 13.31 -6.97
C GLY A 72 -7.10 12.07 -6.45
N GLY A 73 -6.97 10.92 -7.13
CA GLY A 73 -7.51 9.64 -6.69
C GLY A 73 -6.57 8.87 -5.77
N GLN A 74 -6.90 7.61 -5.53
CA GLN A 74 -6.12 6.69 -4.69
C GLN A 74 -5.65 5.45 -5.43
N THR A 75 -6.04 5.30 -6.70
CA THR A 75 -5.68 4.12 -7.50
C THR A 75 -4.34 4.35 -8.17
N GLU A 76 -3.48 3.38 -8.04
CA GLU A 76 -2.18 3.43 -8.66
C GLU A 76 -2.22 2.86 -10.06
N PHE A 77 -1.60 3.60 -10.99
CA PHE A 77 -1.45 3.25 -12.40
C PHE A 77 0.03 3.14 -12.72
N VAL A 78 0.42 1.99 -13.24
CA VAL A 78 1.80 1.73 -13.68
C VAL A 78 1.79 1.38 -15.17
N ASP A 79 2.55 2.15 -15.93
CA ASP A 79 2.71 1.94 -17.38
C ASP A 79 3.77 0.85 -17.59
N VAL A 80 3.39 -0.27 -18.20
CA VAL A 80 4.27 -1.44 -18.34
C VAL A 80 4.29 -1.98 -19.78
N SER A 81 5.35 -2.70 -20.11
CA SER A 81 5.39 -3.57 -21.28
C SER A 81 5.91 -4.94 -20.88
N ALA A 82 5.02 -5.90 -20.83
CA ALA A 82 5.39 -7.29 -20.52
C ALA A 82 6.33 -7.89 -21.58
N LYS A 83 6.32 -7.34 -22.81
CA LYS A 83 7.19 -7.77 -23.89
C LYS A 83 8.64 -7.29 -23.72
N THR A 84 8.82 -6.05 -23.29
CA THR A 84 10.14 -5.43 -23.15
C THR A 84 10.67 -5.42 -21.72
N GLY A 85 9.81 -5.71 -20.73
CA GLY A 85 10.13 -5.65 -19.31
C GLY A 85 10.10 -4.24 -18.71
N VAL A 86 9.82 -3.21 -19.51
CA VAL A 86 9.74 -1.83 -19.03
C VAL A 86 8.57 -1.68 -18.04
N GLY A 87 8.81 -0.95 -16.94
CA GLY A 87 7.82 -0.67 -15.90
C GLY A 87 7.50 -1.86 -14.99
N MET A 88 8.10 -3.04 -15.20
CA MET A 88 7.83 -4.21 -14.35
C MET A 88 8.41 -4.04 -12.95
N GLU A 89 9.55 -3.35 -12.82
CA GLU A 89 10.12 -3.00 -11.53
C GLU A 89 9.23 -2.00 -10.78
N ASP A 90 8.68 -1.02 -11.50
CA ASP A 90 7.75 -0.04 -10.92
C ASP A 90 6.45 -0.69 -10.44
N LEU A 91 5.95 -1.71 -11.16
CA LEU A 91 4.79 -2.49 -10.73
C LEU A 91 5.05 -3.28 -9.45
N LEU A 92 6.28 -3.75 -9.27
CA LEU A 92 6.77 -4.50 -8.12
C LEU A 92 7.54 -3.61 -7.14
N ASP A 93 7.45 -2.28 -7.30
CA ASP A 93 8.29 -1.32 -6.60
C ASP A 93 8.19 -1.48 -5.09
N THR A 94 9.31 -1.86 -4.50
CA THR A 94 9.52 -1.94 -3.06
C THR A 94 9.90 -0.58 -2.44
N ASN A 95 10.18 0.44 -3.27
CA ASN A 95 10.55 1.79 -2.81
C ASN A 95 9.35 2.69 -2.46
N ARG A 96 8.14 2.16 -2.56
CA ARG A 96 6.93 2.87 -2.11
C ARG A 96 6.98 3.11 -0.61
N LEU A 97 6.23 4.13 -0.19
CA LEU A 97 5.94 4.34 1.22
C LEU A 97 5.36 3.05 1.82
N ALA A 98 6.00 2.57 2.86
CA ALA A 98 5.66 1.29 3.45
C ALA A 98 4.24 1.30 4.04
N ARG A 99 3.56 0.17 3.87
CA ARG A 99 2.31 -0.14 4.54
C ARG A 99 2.41 -1.53 5.13
N GLY A 100 1.89 -1.70 6.33
CA GLY A 100 1.93 -2.99 7.01
C GLY A 100 0.79 -3.13 8.02
N LEU A 101 0.72 -4.30 8.62
CA LEU A 101 -0.26 -4.64 9.65
C LEU A 101 0.43 -4.77 11.00
N VAL A 102 -0.12 -4.13 12.02
CA VAL A 102 0.29 -4.32 13.41
C VAL A 102 -0.24 -5.66 13.90
N LEU A 103 0.65 -6.61 14.13
CA LEU A 103 0.30 -7.93 14.67
C LEU A 103 0.07 -7.86 16.18
N GLU A 104 0.97 -7.18 16.86
CA GLU A 104 0.96 -7.00 18.31
C GLU A 104 1.71 -5.71 18.66
N ALA A 105 1.27 -5.02 19.69
CA ALA A 105 2.00 -3.90 20.24
C ALA A 105 1.95 -3.89 21.77
N LYS A 106 3.02 -3.39 22.38
CA LYS A 106 3.15 -3.30 23.85
C LYS A 106 4.03 -2.14 24.27
N LEU A 107 3.85 -1.72 25.50
CA LEU A 107 4.75 -0.76 26.14
C LEU A 107 5.89 -1.50 26.81
N ASP A 108 7.10 -1.35 26.28
CA ASP A 108 8.33 -1.86 26.91
C ASP A 108 8.90 -0.81 27.88
N ARG A 109 9.29 -1.23 29.09
CA ARG A 109 9.77 -0.33 30.15
C ARG A 109 11.08 0.39 29.81
N GLY A 110 11.88 -0.17 28.89
CA GLY A 110 13.17 0.42 28.49
C GLY A 110 13.18 1.06 27.11
N ARG A 111 12.29 0.61 26.23
CA ARG A 111 12.28 0.98 24.79
C ARG A 111 11.08 1.85 24.39
N GLY A 112 10.08 1.98 25.28
CA GLY A 112 8.84 2.67 25.00
C GLY A 112 7.86 1.81 24.20
N PRO A 113 6.96 2.44 23.42
CA PRO A 113 6.04 1.70 22.56
C PRO A 113 6.77 0.86 21.50
N VAL A 114 6.44 -0.42 21.44
CA VAL A 114 7.03 -1.40 20.55
C VAL A 114 5.89 -2.09 19.78
N ALA A 115 5.98 -2.15 18.46
CA ALA A 115 4.99 -2.79 17.62
C ALA A 115 5.63 -3.87 16.74
N ASN A 116 5.06 -5.07 16.75
CA ASN A 116 5.36 -6.12 15.80
C ASN A 116 4.54 -5.87 14.54
N VAL A 117 5.19 -5.63 13.44
CA VAL A 117 4.58 -5.24 12.17
C VAL A 117 4.96 -6.25 11.09
N LEU A 118 3.96 -6.65 10.30
CA LEU A 118 4.19 -7.35 9.03
C LEU A 118 4.11 -6.32 7.91
N VAL A 119 5.22 -6.06 7.24
CA VAL A 119 5.22 -5.18 6.06
C VAL A 119 4.48 -5.87 4.93
N GLN A 120 3.48 -5.20 4.36
CA GLN A 120 2.66 -5.74 3.27
C GLN A 120 3.04 -5.15 1.92
N LYS A 121 3.42 -3.86 1.91
CA LYS A 121 3.77 -3.11 0.69
C LYS A 121 4.92 -2.15 0.97
N GLY A 122 5.66 -1.82 -0.08
CA GLY A 122 6.77 -0.90 0.00
C GLY A 122 7.89 -1.40 0.89
N THR A 123 8.84 -0.54 1.18
CA THR A 123 9.95 -0.82 2.09
C THR A 123 9.94 0.17 3.23
N LEU A 124 9.90 -0.33 4.45
CA LEU A 124 9.99 0.48 5.67
C LEU A 124 11.46 0.68 6.03
N HIS A 125 11.85 1.94 6.24
CA HIS A 125 13.22 2.28 6.60
C HIS A 125 13.31 2.88 8.01
N VAL A 126 14.46 2.70 8.63
CA VAL A 126 14.80 3.47 9.82
C VAL A 126 14.90 4.94 9.43
N GLY A 127 14.13 5.79 10.11
CA GLY A 127 14.01 7.20 9.79
C GLY A 127 12.69 7.61 9.16
N ASP A 128 11.90 6.67 8.66
CA ASP A 128 10.57 6.94 8.10
C ASP A 128 9.63 7.49 9.17
N PHE A 129 8.74 8.39 8.76
CA PHE A 129 7.64 8.84 9.57
C PHE A 129 6.44 7.91 9.36
N ILE A 130 5.87 7.43 10.45
CA ILE A 130 4.82 6.41 10.43
C ILE A 130 3.62 6.82 11.28
N SER A 131 2.45 6.34 10.90
CA SER A 131 1.24 6.33 11.71
C SER A 131 0.69 4.91 11.84
N ALA A 132 0.08 4.59 12.97
CA ALA A 132 -0.63 3.33 13.21
C ALA A 132 -1.82 3.65 14.12
N GLY A 133 -3.02 3.69 13.56
CA GLY A 133 -4.21 4.14 14.28
C GLY A 133 -3.99 5.52 14.94
N PRO A 134 -4.17 5.63 16.27
CA PRO A 134 -3.96 6.87 17.00
C PRO A 134 -2.50 7.22 17.25
N ALA A 135 -1.57 6.27 17.05
CA ALA A 135 -0.14 6.45 17.25
C ALA A 135 0.54 6.98 16.00
N PHE A 136 1.56 7.79 16.17
CA PHE A 136 2.45 8.25 15.09
C PHE A 136 3.87 8.38 15.63
N GLY A 137 4.84 8.49 14.75
CA GLY A 137 6.23 8.68 15.19
C GLY A 137 7.23 8.51 14.07
N LYS A 138 8.50 8.46 14.44
CA LYS A 138 9.61 8.19 13.54
C LYS A 138 10.23 6.85 13.88
N VAL A 139 10.42 6.00 12.90
CA VAL A 139 11.11 4.72 13.07
C VAL A 139 12.53 4.96 13.57
N ARG A 140 12.78 4.65 14.83
CA ARG A 140 14.12 4.81 15.46
C ARG A 140 15.00 3.59 15.25
N ALA A 141 14.39 2.41 15.30
CA ALA A 141 15.06 1.14 15.08
C ALA A 141 14.04 0.10 14.64
N MET A 142 14.51 -0.88 13.89
CA MET A 142 13.76 -2.08 13.54
C MET A 142 14.57 -3.33 13.88
N ILE A 143 13.89 -4.34 14.36
CA ILE A 143 14.50 -5.62 14.75
C ILE A 143 13.77 -6.73 13.99
N ASN A 144 14.50 -7.58 13.28
CA ASN A 144 13.91 -8.69 12.55
C ASN A 144 13.57 -9.87 13.48
N ASP A 145 12.98 -10.91 12.90
CA ASP A 145 12.62 -12.18 13.57
C ASP A 145 13.81 -12.90 14.23
N LYS A 146 15.04 -12.63 13.76
CA LYS A 146 16.30 -13.18 14.30
C LYS A 146 16.90 -12.32 15.43
N GLY A 147 16.17 -11.29 15.87
CA GLY A 147 16.65 -10.39 16.94
C GLY A 147 17.76 -9.41 16.51
N LYS A 148 18.01 -9.26 15.21
CA LYS A 148 19.03 -8.36 14.66
C LYS A 148 18.41 -7.02 14.28
N ASN A 149 19.15 -5.93 14.52
CA ASN A 149 18.79 -4.62 14.01
C ASN A 149 18.92 -4.62 12.48
N VAL A 150 17.87 -4.17 11.81
CA VAL A 150 17.83 -3.98 10.36
C VAL A 150 17.52 -2.53 10.04
N ARG A 151 17.99 -2.05 8.88
CA ARG A 151 17.75 -0.68 8.43
C ARG A 151 16.54 -0.54 7.55
N GLU A 152 16.12 -1.63 6.93
CA GLU A 152 15.01 -1.72 6.00
C GLU A 152 14.26 -3.03 6.19
N ALA A 153 12.97 -3.02 5.88
CA ALA A 153 12.10 -4.19 5.87
C ALA A 153 11.18 -4.12 4.66
N GLY A 154 11.27 -5.12 3.80
CA GLY A 154 10.47 -5.24 2.59
C GLY A 154 9.15 -5.96 2.81
N PRO A 155 8.35 -6.15 1.73
CA PRO A 155 7.11 -6.89 1.79
C PRO A 155 7.29 -8.32 2.32
N SER A 156 6.36 -8.72 3.19
CA SER A 156 6.37 -10.02 3.91
C SER A 156 7.42 -10.14 5.02
N ASP A 157 8.18 -9.09 5.32
CA ASP A 157 9.12 -9.10 6.43
C ASP A 157 8.40 -8.76 7.75
N PRO A 158 8.44 -9.65 8.76
CA PRO A 158 8.01 -9.32 10.10
C PRO A 158 9.13 -8.56 10.83
N VAL A 159 8.81 -7.39 11.36
CA VAL A 159 9.76 -6.55 12.09
C VAL A 159 9.14 -5.95 13.34
N VAL A 160 9.97 -5.80 14.36
CA VAL A 160 9.65 -5.04 15.56
C VAL A 160 10.06 -3.59 15.32
N VAL A 161 9.09 -2.68 15.35
CA VAL A 161 9.31 -1.24 15.14
C VAL A 161 9.32 -0.50 16.46
N LEU A 162 10.31 0.37 16.62
CA LEU A 162 10.45 1.27 17.76
C LEU A 162 10.38 2.73 17.31
N GLY A 163 9.72 3.58 18.09
CA GLY A 163 9.69 5.02 17.83
C GLY A 163 8.29 5.62 17.70
N LEU A 164 7.24 4.82 17.90
CA LEU A 164 5.87 5.32 17.99
C LEU A 164 5.65 6.16 19.26
N SER A 165 4.75 7.13 19.20
CA SER A 165 4.37 8.00 20.33
C SER A 165 3.49 7.30 21.35
N ASP A 166 2.77 6.26 20.92
CA ASP A 166 1.83 5.49 21.73
C ASP A 166 1.79 4.03 21.26
N VAL A 167 1.11 3.17 22.00
CA VAL A 167 0.92 1.76 21.63
C VAL A 167 -0.27 1.65 20.70
N PRO A 168 -0.07 1.25 19.42
CA PRO A 168 -1.18 1.03 18.48
C PRO A 168 -1.97 -0.23 18.85
N GLY A 169 -3.20 -0.32 18.37
CA GLY A 169 -4.01 -1.54 18.49
C GLY A 169 -3.50 -2.67 17.58
N ALA A 170 -3.67 -3.91 18.00
CA ALA A 170 -3.47 -5.06 17.12
C ALA A 170 -4.50 -5.03 15.99
N GLY A 171 -4.08 -5.31 14.76
CA GLY A 171 -4.92 -5.22 13.58
C GLY A 171 -4.96 -3.84 12.93
N GLU A 172 -4.34 -2.81 13.54
CA GLU A 172 -4.23 -1.50 12.90
C GLU A 172 -3.22 -1.51 11.75
N VAL A 173 -3.50 -0.67 10.77
CA VAL A 173 -2.61 -0.50 9.62
C VAL A 173 -1.54 0.53 9.95
N ILE A 174 -0.28 0.15 9.78
CA ILE A 174 0.85 1.09 9.82
C ILE A 174 1.07 1.65 8.42
N VAL A 175 1.24 2.96 8.32
CA VAL A 175 1.48 3.66 7.06
C VAL A 175 2.70 4.57 7.23
N ALA A 176 3.64 4.50 6.28
CA ALA A 176 4.72 5.47 6.19
C ALA A 176 4.22 6.75 5.51
N HIS A 177 4.79 7.88 5.89
CA HIS A 177 4.44 9.20 5.38
C HIS A 177 5.69 9.96 4.95
N PRO A 178 5.60 10.89 3.98
CA PRO A 178 6.73 11.71 3.54
C PRO A 178 7.23 12.65 4.65
N SER A 179 6.34 13.03 5.59
CA SER A 179 6.66 13.99 6.66
C SER A 179 6.02 13.63 8.00
N ASN A 180 6.59 14.16 9.07
CA ASN A 180 6.03 14.00 10.41
C ASN A 180 4.65 14.66 10.58
N ASP A 181 4.44 15.78 9.89
CA ASP A 181 3.17 16.52 9.98
C ASP A 181 2.02 15.74 9.34
N GLU A 182 2.29 15.03 8.25
CA GLU A 182 1.32 14.14 7.63
C GLU A 182 1.00 12.93 8.51
N ALA A 183 2.01 12.28 9.09
CA ALA A 183 1.82 11.18 10.02
C ALA A 183 0.97 11.60 11.23
N LYS A 184 1.27 12.79 11.79
CA LYS A 184 0.52 13.37 12.92
C LYS A 184 -0.91 13.72 12.55
N SER A 185 -1.11 14.35 11.39
CA SER A 185 -2.44 14.71 10.87
C SER A 185 -3.30 13.48 10.66
N TYR A 186 -2.73 12.43 10.07
CA TYR A 186 -3.41 11.15 9.87
C TYR A 186 -3.85 10.53 11.21
N ALA A 187 -2.96 10.45 12.19
CA ALA A 187 -3.28 9.92 13.51
C ALA A 187 -4.34 10.75 14.25
N GLN A 188 -4.34 12.08 14.08
CA GLN A 188 -5.37 12.96 14.65
C GLN A 188 -6.74 12.74 14.00
N THR A 189 -6.78 12.61 12.68
CA THR A 189 -8.03 12.29 11.95
C THR A 189 -8.58 10.95 12.39
N TYR A 190 -7.71 9.95 12.54
CA TYR A 190 -8.10 8.63 13.04
C TYR A 190 -8.71 8.73 14.45
N LYS A 191 -8.07 9.47 15.38
CA LYS A 191 -8.61 9.72 16.73
C LYS A 191 -9.96 10.43 16.72
N ALA A 192 -10.17 11.36 15.79
CA ALA A 192 -11.43 12.08 15.68
C ALA A 192 -12.57 11.17 15.20
N GLN A 193 -12.30 10.28 14.25
CA GLN A 193 -13.27 9.35 13.70
C GLN A 193 -13.65 8.22 14.66
N HIS A 194 -12.74 7.79 15.54
CA HIS A 194 -12.96 6.69 16.51
C HIS A 194 -13.22 7.18 17.94
N LYS A 195 -13.55 8.45 18.13
CA LYS A 195 -13.88 9.04 19.45
C LYS A 195 -15.38 8.92 19.78
N GLU A 196 -16.19 8.42 18.86
CA GLU A 196 -17.64 8.26 18.99
C GLU A 196 -18.07 6.81 19.30
N GLU A 197 -17.13 5.93 19.59
CA GLU A 197 -17.37 4.62 20.21
C GLU A 197 -16.78 4.64 21.66
#